data_c0062d0c2ca967070b16bdabf30ca1c6
#
_entry.id   c0062d0c2ca967070b16bdabf30ca1c6
#
_cell.length_a   1.000
_cell.length_b   1.000
_cell.length_c   1.000
_cell.angle_alpha   90.00
_cell.angle_beta   90.00
_cell.angle_gamma   90.00
#
_symmetry.space_group_name_H-M   'P 1'
#
loop_
_entity.id
_entity.type
_entity.pdbx_description
1 polymer ?
#
loop_
_entity_poly.entity_id
_entity_poly.type
_entity_poly.pdbx_seq_one_letter_code
_entity_poly.pdbx_strand_id
1 'polypeptide(L)'
;MSVSIEAVQAADIPQVLSFALQARDELFPTLSATGVPQDLAHFEALYLEGSGRFLIARAEGRIVASVAYRPYDGRFPQLNYQGRNTVEVVRLYVLPAARRLGLAGRLYRSLEALARADGVEMMYLHTHPFLPGAIDFWRRQGFEVVDVEADPIWQTTHMHRPL
;
A
#
# COMPACT_ATOMS: atom_id res chain seq x y z
N MET A 1 8.18 1.28 -22.55
CA MET A 1 6.80 1.06 -22.06
C MET A 1 6.26 2.37 -21.54
N SER A 2 5.15 2.84 -22.08
CA SER A 2 4.48 4.04 -21.58
C SER A 2 3.57 3.64 -20.43
N VAL A 3 3.74 4.29 -19.28
CA VAL A 3 3.00 3.97 -18.06
C VAL A 3 2.29 5.23 -17.56
N SER A 4 0.99 5.12 -17.33
CA SER A 4 0.19 6.16 -16.68
C SER A 4 -0.11 5.78 -15.24
N ILE A 5 -0.06 6.77 -14.35
CA ILE A 5 -0.48 6.61 -12.94
C ILE A 5 -1.79 7.38 -12.78
N GLU A 6 -2.81 6.70 -12.26
CA GLU A 6 -4.14 7.28 -12.18
C GLU A 6 -4.87 6.82 -10.93
N ALA A 7 -5.80 7.64 -10.45
CA ALA A 7 -6.69 7.26 -9.36
C ALA A 7 -7.74 6.26 -9.88
N VAL A 8 -8.09 5.27 -9.05
CA VAL A 8 -9.10 4.28 -9.39
C VAL A 8 -10.47 4.95 -9.50
N GLN A 9 -11.21 4.60 -10.55
CA GLN A 9 -12.60 5.01 -10.73
C GLN A 9 -13.54 3.81 -10.53
N ALA A 10 -14.82 4.07 -10.36
CA ALA A 10 -15.82 3.03 -10.11
C ALA A 10 -15.76 1.90 -11.16
N ALA A 11 -15.60 2.26 -12.43
CA ALA A 11 -15.51 1.28 -13.52
C ALA A 11 -14.29 0.37 -13.44
N ASP A 12 -13.24 0.77 -12.73
CA ASP A 12 -12.01 0.00 -12.58
C ASP A 12 -12.09 -1.06 -11.48
N ILE A 13 -13.07 -0.97 -10.58
CA ILE A 13 -13.12 -1.80 -9.37
C ILE A 13 -12.98 -3.29 -9.65
N PRO A 14 -13.71 -3.91 -10.60
CA PRO A 14 -13.55 -5.34 -10.83
C PRO A 14 -12.10 -5.75 -11.19
N GLN A 15 -11.43 -4.97 -12.04
CA GLN A 15 -10.05 -5.23 -12.44
C GLN A 15 -9.08 -5.01 -11.28
N VAL A 16 -9.30 -3.96 -10.49
CA VAL A 16 -8.45 -3.65 -9.35
C VAL A 16 -8.57 -4.72 -8.27
N LEU A 17 -9.78 -5.19 -7.98
CA LEU A 17 -9.99 -6.28 -7.01
C LEU A 17 -9.26 -7.55 -7.45
N SER A 18 -9.42 -7.92 -8.72
CA SER A 18 -8.73 -9.09 -9.27
C SER A 18 -7.21 -8.94 -9.14
N PHE A 19 -6.67 -7.77 -9.49
CA PHE A 19 -5.25 -7.48 -9.38
C PHE A 19 -4.77 -7.57 -7.93
N ALA A 20 -5.48 -6.95 -7.00
CA ALA A 20 -5.09 -6.92 -5.58
C ALA A 20 -5.14 -8.31 -4.94
N LEU A 21 -6.14 -9.11 -5.27
CA LEU A 21 -6.24 -10.49 -4.75
C LEU A 21 -5.14 -11.38 -5.31
N GLN A 22 -4.81 -11.25 -6.58
CA GLN A 22 -3.70 -11.98 -7.19
C GLN A 22 -2.37 -11.59 -6.54
N ALA A 23 -2.15 -10.31 -6.30
CA ALA A 23 -0.95 -9.81 -5.63
C ALA A 23 -0.81 -10.39 -4.21
N ARG A 24 -1.92 -10.43 -3.46
CA ARG A 24 -1.95 -11.00 -2.11
C ARG A 24 -1.60 -12.49 -2.14
N ASP A 25 -2.15 -13.24 -3.09
CA ASP A 25 -1.86 -14.67 -3.21
C ASP A 25 -0.39 -14.93 -3.53
N GLU A 26 0.24 -14.07 -4.32
CA GLU A 26 1.66 -14.17 -4.65
C GLU A 26 2.55 -13.82 -3.45
N LEU A 27 2.25 -12.72 -2.75
CA LEU A 27 3.06 -12.23 -1.63
C LEU A 27 2.84 -13.04 -0.35
N PHE A 28 1.62 -13.49 -0.12
CA PHE A 28 1.20 -14.17 1.12
C PHE A 28 0.35 -15.39 0.80
N PRO A 29 0.94 -16.46 0.21
CA PRO A 29 0.16 -17.64 -0.21
C PRO A 29 -0.63 -18.28 0.94
N THR A 30 -0.12 -18.21 2.18
CA THR A 30 -0.78 -18.79 3.34
C THR A 30 -2.07 -18.07 3.72
N LEU A 31 -2.29 -16.86 3.22
CA LEU A 31 -3.48 -16.07 3.51
C LEU A 31 -4.58 -16.21 2.46
N SER A 32 -4.31 -16.86 1.33
CA SER A 32 -5.27 -16.95 0.23
C SER A 32 -6.58 -17.62 0.61
N ALA A 33 -6.57 -18.51 1.61
CA ALA A 33 -7.76 -19.23 2.08
C ALA A 33 -8.57 -18.45 3.12
N THR A 34 -8.12 -17.26 3.56
CA THR A 34 -8.78 -16.50 4.63
C THR A 34 -9.91 -15.60 4.15
N GLY A 35 -10.24 -15.66 2.85
CA GLY A 35 -11.30 -14.84 2.26
C GLY A 35 -10.83 -13.46 1.81
N VAL A 36 -11.78 -12.64 1.39
CA VAL A 36 -11.51 -11.30 0.88
C VAL A 36 -11.18 -10.35 2.04
N PRO A 37 -10.04 -9.63 2.00
CA PRO A 37 -9.73 -8.63 3.02
C PRO A 37 -10.81 -7.54 3.11
N GLN A 38 -10.99 -6.99 4.31
CA GLN A 38 -12.03 -6.01 4.60
C GLN A 38 -11.95 -4.77 3.70
N ASP A 39 -10.76 -4.24 3.47
CA ASP A 39 -10.58 -3.07 2.63
C ASP A 39 -10.99 -3.33 1.17
N LEU A 40 -10.78 -4.54 0.67
CA LEU A 40 -11.19 -4.91 -0.67
C LEU A 40 -12.70 -5.22 -0.74
N ALA A 41 -13.25 -5.80 0.32
CA ALA A 41 -14.70 -6.06 0.41
C ALA A 41 -15.52 -4.76 0.44
N HIS A 42 -14.95 -3.68 0.97
CA HIS A 42 -15.57 -2.37 1.08
C HIS A 42 -14.83 -1.31 0.27
N PHE A 43 -14.35 -1.69 -0.90
CA PHE A 43 -13.45 -0.87 -1.72
C PHE A 43 -14.03 0.51 -2.04
N GLU A 44 -15.25 0.55 -2.55
CA GLU A 44 -15.86 1.83 -2.97
C GLU A 44 -16.05 2.77 -1.78
N ALA A 45 -16.58 2.25 -0.68
CA ALA A 45 -16.81 3.05 0.53
C ALA A 45 -15.52 3.62 1.09
N LEU A 46 -14.42 2.85 1.04
CA LEU A 46 -13.14 3.24 1.64
C LEU A 46 -12.31 4.12 0.70
N TYR A 47 -12.16 3.71 -0.56
CA TYR A 47 -11.19 4.31 -1.47
C TYR A 47 -11.79 5.30 -2.46
N LEU A 48 -13.09 5.29 -2.70
CA LEU A 48 -13.74 6.24 -3.60
C LEU A 48 -14.60 7.25 -2.86
N GLU A 49 -15.42 6.80 -1.91
CA GLU A 49 -16.32 7.66 -1.16
C GLU A 49 -15.70 8.15 0.15
N GLY A 50 -14.78 7.39 0.72
CA GLY A 50 -14.13 7.69 1.98
C GLY A 50 -12.83 8.45 1.83
N SER A 51 -12.02 8.43 2.90
CA SER A 51 -10.75 9.15 2.96
C SER A 51 -9.54 8.33 2.49
N GLY A 52 -9.73 7.08 2.10
CA GLY A 52 -8.67 6.29 1.47
C GLY A 52 -8.38 6.75 0.05
N ARG A 53 -7.19 6.42 -0.42
CA ARG A 53 -6.76 6.68 -1.81
C ARG A 53 -6.19 5.42 -2.41
N PHE A 54 -6.50 5.17 -3.66
CA PHE A 54 -5.98 4.00 -4.37
C PHE A 54 -5.50 4.42 -5.76
N LEU A 55 -4.20 4.23 -6.01
CA LEU A 55 -3.58 4.54 -7.31
C LEU A 55 -3.24 3.25 -8.04
N ILE A 56 -3.39 3.28 -9.35
CA ILE A 56 -2.97 2.20 -10.23
C ILE A 56 -2.06 2.76 -11.31
N ALA A 57 -1.16 1.91 -11.80
CA ALA A 57 -0.37 2.18 -12.99
C ALA A 57 -0.86 1.29 -14.11
N ARG A 58 -1.05 1.87 -15.29
CA ARG A 58 -1.45 1.14 -16.50
C ARG A 58 -0.35 1.21 -17.54
N ALA A 59 -0.11 0.09 -18.20
CA ALA A 59 0.73 0.00 -19.38
C ALA A 59 -0.07 -0.77 -20.44
N GLU A 60 -0.22 -0.17 -21.62
CA GLU A 60 -0.97 -0.78 -22.73
C GLU A 60 -2.39 -1.20 -22.30
N GLY A 61 -3.06 -0.34 -21.53
CA GLY A 61 -4.43 -0.57 -21.05
C GLY A 61 -4.58 -1.57 -19.91
N ARG A 62 -3.47 -2.13 -19.41
CA ARG A 62 -3.48 -3.16 -18.36
C ARG A 62 -2.94 -2.60 -17.06
N ILE A 63 -3.54 -3.00 -15.94
CA ILE A 63 -3.01 -2.64 -14.62
C ILE A 63 -1.73 -3.43 -14.37
N VAL A 64 -0.63 -2.73 -14.10
CA VAL A 64 0.68 -3.35 -13.86
C VAL A 64 1.22 -3.08 -12.45
N ALA A 65 0.62 -2.16 -11.72
CA ALA A 65 1.05 -1.85 -10.36
C ALA A 65 -0.06 -1.11 -9.60
N SER A 66 0.06 -1.11 -8.29
CA SER A 66 -0.88 -0.43 -7.39
C SER A 66 -0.16 0.09 -6.16
N VAL A 67 -0.77 1.06 -5.49
CA VAL A 67 -0.46 1.49 -4.13
C VAL A 67 -1.66 2.22 -3.56
N ALA A 68 -1.86 2.15 -2.26
CA ALA A 68 -3.00 2.78 -1.62
C ALA A 68 -2.64 3.27 -0.22
N TYR A 69 -3.48 4.12 0.33
CA TYR A 69 -3.51 4.34 1.76
C TYR A 69 -4.95 4.39 2.27
N ARG A 70 -5.09 4.09 3.54
CA ARG A 70 -6.35 4.16 4.29
C ARG A 70 -6.08 4.81 5.65
N PRO A 71 -7.09 5.34 6.33
CA PRO A 71 -6.91 5.83 7.69
C PRO A 71 -6.34 4.72 8.57
N TYR A 72 -5.34 5.06 9.39
CA TYR A 72 -4.80 4.10 10.34
C TYR A 72 -5.81 3.88 11.46
N ASP A 73 -6.12 2.61 11.75
CA ASP A 73 -7.20 2.23 12.68
C ASP A 73 -6.75 2.08 14.15
N GLY A 74 -5.45 2.22 14.42
CA GLY A 74 -4.94 2.14 15.80
C GLY A 74 -4.83 0.74 16.37
N ARG A 75 -4.86 -0.31 15.54
CA ARG A 75 -4.87 -1.69 16.01
C ARG A 75 -3.58 -2.18 16.67
N PHE A 76 -2.47 -1.46 16.50
CA PHE A 76 -1.20 -1.84 17.10
C PHE A 76 -0.92 -1.00 18.35
N PRO A 77 -1.05 -1.60 19.57
CA PRO A 77 -0.95 -0.81 20.80
C PRO A 77 0.44 -0.22 21.07
N GLN A 78 1.49 -0.79 20.47
CA GLN A 78 2.85 -0.28 20.59
C GLN A 78 3.08 1.02 19.81
N LEU A 79 2.17 1.38 18.92
CA LEU A 79 2.28 2.59 18.10
C LEU A 79 1.31 3.64 18.62
N ASN A 80 1.78 4.88 18.74
CA ASN A 80 0.94 5.98 19.23
C ASN A 80 1.00 7.15 18.25
N TYR A 81 -0.11 7.35 17.53
CA TYR A 81 -0.27 8.46 16.59
C TYR A 81 -1.44 9.37 16.96
N GLN A 82 -1.81 9.39 18.24
CA GLN A 82 -2.94 10.19 18.70
C GLN A 82 -2.72 11.69 18.39
N GLY A 83 -3.78 12.34 17.94
CA GLY A 83 -3.74 13.74 17.59
C GLY A 83 -3.11 14.04 16.24
N ARG A 84 -2.71 13.03 15.48
CA ARG A 84 -2.15 13.19 14.14
C ARG A 84 -3.05 12.53 13.09
N ASN A 85 -3.20 13.21 11.95
CA ASN A 85 -3.87 12.64 10.79
C ASN A 85 -2.93 11.59 10.18
N THR A 86 -3.18 10.30 10.51
CA THR A 86 -2.29 9.20 10.16
C THR A 86 -2.98 8.27 9.18
N VAL A 87 -2.28 7.92 8.12
CA VAL A 87 -2.73 6.90 7.14
C VAL A 87 -1.80 5.72 7.13
N GLU A 88 -2.35 4.58 6.75
CA GLU A 88 -1.57 3.36 6.54
C GLU A 88 -1.41 3.11 5.05
N VAL A 89 -0.16 3.02 4.59
CA VAL A 89 0.16 2.66 3.20
C VAL A 89 0.00 1.16 3.04
N VAL A 90 -0.77 0.76 2.04
CA VAL A 90 -1.10 -0.64 1.77
C VAL A 90 -1.08 -0.90 0.27
N ARG A 91 -1.10 -2.17 -0.11
CA ARG A 91 -1.33 -2.60 -1.49
C ARG A 91 -0.30 -2.11 -2.49
N LEU A 92 0.96 -1.88 -2.07
CA LEU A 92 2.03 -1.68 -3.04
C LEU A 92 2.37 -3.02 -3.68
N TYR A 93 2.17 -3.11 -4.98
CA TYR A 93 2.54 -4.28 -5.75
C TYR A 93 2.83 -3.86 -7.19
N VAL A 94 3.91 -4.42 -7.74
CA VAL A 94 4.31 -4.20 -9.14
C VAL A 94 4.44 -5.58 -9.78
N LEU A 95 3.77 -5.80 -10.92
CA LEU A 95 3.92 -7.06 -11.66
C LEU A 95 5.40 -7.32 -11.97
N PRO A 96 5.84 -8.58 -11.94
CA PRO A 96 7.26 -8.90 -12.20
C PRO A 96 7.79 -8.29 -13.49
N ALA A 97 6.99 -8.31 -14.56
CA ALA A 97 7.38 -7.77 -15.87
C ALA A 97 7.57 -6.26 -15.86
N ALA A 98 6.99 -5.55 -14.90
CA ALA A 98 7.07 -4.09 -14.79
C ALA A 98 8.04 -3.63 -13.69
N ARG A 99 8.73 -4.55 -13.03
CA ARG A 99 9.72 -4.23 -12.00
C ARG A 99 11.01 -3.65 -12.60
N ARG A 100 11.80 -2.96 -11.76
CA ARG A 100 13.09 -2.36 -12.13
C ARG A 100 12.97 -1.18 -13.11
N LEU A 101 11.78 -0.62 -13.25
CA LEU A 101 11.53 0.59 -14.05
C LEU A 101 11.33 1.83 -13.17
N GLY A 102 11.59 1.71 -11.86
CA GLY A 102 11.34 2.80 -10.91
C GLY A 102 9.87 3.09 -10.66
N LEU A 103 8.99 2.18 -11.05
CA LEU A 103 7.54 2.40 -10.99
C LEU A 103 7.01 2.47 -9.56
N ALA A 104 7.51 1.63 -8.66
CA ALA A 104 7.11 1.65 -7.25
C ALA A 104 7.39 3.01 -6.62
N GLY A 105 8.57 3.58 -6.87
CA GLY A 105 8.93 4.91 -6.36
C GLY A 105 8.05 6.01 -6.95
N ARG A 106 7.72 5.93 -8.23
CA ARG A 106 6.83 6.88 -8.89
C ARG A 106 5.42 6.83 -8.29
N LEU A 107 4.90 5.62 -8.08
CA LEU A 107 3.59 5.43 -7.45
C LEU A 107 3.58 6.00 -6.04
N TYR A 108 4.59 5.68 -5.25
CA TYR A 108 4.66 6.20 -3.89
C TYR A 108 4.72 7.73 -3.86
N ARG A 109 5.54 8.35 -4.70
CA ARG A 109 5.63 9.82 -4.76
C ARG A 109 4.30 10.46 -5.13
N SER A 110 3.55 9.83 -6.04
CA SER A 110 2.20 10.31 -6.39
C SER A 110 1.24 10.17 -5.21
N LEU A 111 1.34 9.07 -4.48
CA LEU A 111 0.52 8.84 -3.28
C LEU A 111 0.87 9.85 -2.17
N GLU A 112 2.15 10.12 -1.96
CA GLU A 112 2.60 11.12 -0.98
C GLU A 112 2.06 12.51 -1.33
N ALA A 113 2.03 12.88 -2.60
CA ALA A 113 1.48 14.16 -3.02
C ALA A 113 -0.01 14.26 -2.66
N LEU A 114 -0.77 13.19 -2.86
CA LEU A 114 -2.17 13.13 -2.43
C LEU A 114 -2.31 13.23 -0.92
N ALA A 115 -1.45 12.53 -0.18
CA ALA A 115 -1.46 12.57 1.29
C ALA A 115 -1.22 13.99 1.80
N ARG A 116 -0.26 14.69 1.23
CA ARG A 116 0.02 16.09 1.61
C ARG A 116 -1.17 16.98 1.30
N ALA A 117 -1.81 16.81 0.14
CA ALA A 117 -3.00 17.58 -0.22
C ALA A 117 -4.19 17.27 0.70
N ASP A 118 -4.28 16.06 1.21
CA ASP A 118 -5.34 15.62 2.14
C ASP A 118 -5.05 16.01 3.60
N GLY A 119 -3.93 16.71 3.88
CA GLY A 119 -3.57 17.12 5.23
C GLY A 119 -3.04 15.99 6.11
N VAL A 120 -2.55 14.91 5.52
CA VAL A 120 -1.95 13.80 6.26
C VAL A 120 -0.66 14.26 6.92
N GLU A 121 -0.50 13.93 8.19
CA GLU A 121 0.66 14.32 9.00
C GLU A 121 1.65 13.17 9.21
N MET A 122 1.16 11.93 9.12
CA MET A 122 1.97 10.74 9.37
C MET A 122 1.56 9.63 8.39
N MET A 123 2.55 9.06 7.71
CA MET A 123 2.35 7.86 6.90
C MET A 123 2.97 6.67 7.62
N TYR A 124 2.18 5.66 7.87
CA TYR A 124 2.56 4.42 8.53
C TYR A 124 2.45 3.25 7.56
N LEU A 125 3.30 2.26 7.70
CA LEU A 125 3.16 0.97 7.04
C LEU A 125 3.80 -0.14 7.86
N HIS A 126 3.46 -1.38 7.53
CA HIS A 126 4.24 -2.51 8.00
C HIS A 126 4.62 -3.40 6.82
N THR A 127 5.76 -4.04 6.95
CA THR A 127 6.28 -4.97 5.98
C THR A 127 7.01 -6.10 6.68
N HIS A 128 7.66 -6.97 5.92
CA HIS A 128 8.29 -8.17 6.48
C HIS A 128 9.65 -8.41 5.84
N PRO A 129 10.64 -8.91 6.62
CA PRO A 129 11.97 -9.20 6.07
C PRO A 129 11.96 -10.23 4.93
N PHE A 130 10.98 -11.14 4.92
CA PHE A 130 10.90 -12.16 3.86
C PHE A 130 10.43 -11.61 2.51
N LEU A 131 9.97 -10.35 2.45
CA LEU A 131 9.67 -9.69 1.17
C LEU A 131 10.95 -9.03 0.66
N PRO A 132 11.58 -9.58 -0.41
CA PRO A 132 12.91 -9.11 -0.82
C PRO A 132 12.93 -7.63 -1.18
N GLY A 133 13.85 -6.89 -0.56
CA GLY A 133 14.07 -5.48 -0.87
C GLY A 133 13.03 -4.51 -0.35
N ALA A 134 11.97 -4.97 0.32
CA ALA A 134 10.87 -4.10 0.75
C ALA A 134 11.31 -3.07 1.79
N ILE A 135 12.01 -3.50 2.83
CA ILE A 135 12.47 -2.60 3.90
C ILE A 135 13.41 -1.54 3.33
N ASP A 136 14.36 -1.94 2.48
CA ASP A 136 15.29 -0.99 1.85
C ASP A 136 14.57 -0.02 0.93
N PHE A 137 13.58 -0.50 0.18
CA PHE A 137 12.75 0.37 -0.64
C PHE A 137 12.10 1.47 0.19
N TRP A 138 11.44 1.10 1.29
CA TRP A 138 10.75 2.06 2.13
C TRP A 138 11.69 3.03 2.82
N ARG A 139 12.88 2.56 3.23
CA ARG A 139 13.92 3.46 3.74
C ARG A 139 14.33 4.49 2.71
N ARG A 140 14.47 4.10 1.46
CA ARG A 140 14.78 5.05 0.37
C ARG A 140 13.66 6.06 0.14
N GLN A 141 12.42 5.72 0.50
CA GLN A 141 11.30 6.66 0.43
C GLN A 141 11.24 7.59 1.67
N GLY A 142 12.13 7.42 2.62
CA GLY A 142 12.17 8.27 3.81
C GLY A 142 11.48 7.67 5.04
N PHE A 143 11.04 6.43 4.98
CA PHE A 143 10.46 5.74 6.14
C PHE A 143 11.57 5.24 7.05
N GLU A 144 11.31 5.26 8.36
CA GLU A 144 12.21 4.69 9.37
C GLU A 144 11.50 3.56 10.11
N VAL A 145 12.28 2.56 10.54
CA VAL A 145 11.78 1.45 11.34
C VAL A 145 11.52 1.97 12.76
N VAL A 146 10.32 1.71 13.29
CA VAL A 146 9.93 2.15 14.63
C VAL A 146 9.69 0.98 15.58
N ASP A 147 9.40 -0.20 15.06
CA ASP A 147 9.22 -1.41 15.85
C ASP A 147 9.36 -2.65 14.99
N VAL A 148 9.93 -3.72 15.56
CA VAL A 148 10.00 -5.03 14.91
C VAL A 148 9.44 -6.06 15.88
N GLU A 149 8.38 -6.77 15.46
CA GLU A 149 7.77 -7.79 16.30
C GLU A 149 8.64 -9.03 16.38
N ALA A 150 8.66 -9.66 17.55
CA ALA A 150 9.54 -10.79 17.84
C ALA A 150 9.09 -12.12 17.22
N ASP A 151 7.94 -12.14 16.54
CA ASP A 151 7.42 -13.35 15.89
C ASP A 151 8.47 -13.90 14.91
N PRO A 152 8.90 -15.17 15.06
CA PRO A 152 9.96 -15.72 14.22
C PRO A 152 9.54 -15.94 12.76
N ILE A 153 8.24 -15.97 12.47
CA ILE A 153 7.73 -16.21 11.12
C ILE A 153 7.55 -14.89 10.38
N TRP A 154 6.81 -13.96 10.97
CA TRP A 154 6.41 -12.72 10.30
C TRP A 154 7.41 -11.59 10.50
N GLN A 155 7.96 -11.47 11.69
CA GLN A 155 8.85 -10.37 12.08
C GLN A 155 8.34 -9.03 11.56
N THR A 156 7.06 -8.76 11.81
CA THR A 156 6.38 -7.58 11.28
C THR A 156 7.18 -6.33 11.63
N THR A 157 7.61 -5.62 10.60
CA THR A 157 8.46 -4.43 10.71
C THR A 157 7.59 -3.21 10.47
N HIS A 158 7.37 -2.44 11.53
CA HIS A 158 6.58 -1.22 11.49
C HIS A 158 7.47 -0.04 11.11
N MET A 159 7.03 0.74 10.14
CA MET A 159 7.77 1.89 9.65
C MET A 159 6.86 3.09 9.54
N HIS A 160 7.40 4.28 9.70
CA HIS A 160 6.64 5.49 9.48
C HIS A 160 7.48 6.62 8.89
N ARG A 161 6.77 7.59 8.36
CA ARG A 161 7.34 8.82 7.83
C ARG A 161 6.43 9.99 8.18
N PRO A 162 6.89 10.92 9.03
CA PRO A 162 6.19 12.21 9.23
C PRO A 162 6.23 13.04 7.94
N LEU A 163 5.14 13.67 7.61
CA LEU A 163 5.06 14.57 6.45
C LEU A 163 5.21 16.04 6.80
#